data_b07a0aa7a281280337393d5263684da1
#
_entry.id   b07a0aa7a281280337393d5263684da1
#
_cell.length_a   1.000
_cell.length_b   1.000
_cell.length_c   1.000
_cell.angle_alpha   90.00
_cell.angle_beta   90.00
_cell.angle_gamma   90.00
#
_symmetry.space_group_name_H-M   'P 1'
#
loop_
_entity.id
_entity.type
_entity.pdbx_description
1 polymer ?
#
loop_
_entity_poly.entity_id
_entity_poly.type
_entity_poly.pdbx_seq_one_letter_code
_entity_poly.pdbx_strand_id
1 'polypeptide(L)'
;MRLLEECYKDEFDDLPDNEYIFGHEDGQKTILSPYRILINHYNKYQHEYSDLFYNNLDIPEFWYVYPEWDNGKIMYHGEKKASISFKEPVIKRYVHKVEWLNNGFNYKTDYYDLYGLKFFTEYYDQTIGLLLTSFYNDDKKEILSIHHRNEVFFVNELNKAKMFYSYREFVQYVESFIEG
;
A
#
# COMPACT_ATOMS: atom_id res chain seq x y z
N MET A 1 -11.14 13.49 14.94
CA MET A 1 -11.35 14.43 13.84
C MET A 1 -10.16 14.49 12.89
N ARG A 2 -8.91 14.62 13.36
CA ARG A 2 -7.70 14.68 12.51
C ARG A 2 -7.44 13.37 11.72
N LEU A 3 -7.69 12.21 12.34
CA LEU A 3 -7.52 10.89 11.70
C LEU A 3 -8.45 10.71 10.49
N LEU A 4 -9.64 11.31 10.53
CA LEU A 4 -10.63 11.23 9.47
C LEU A 4 -10.24 12.05 8.24
N GLU A 5 -9.64 13.25 8.43
CA GLU A 5 -9.23 14.12 7.32
C GLU A 5 -8.09 13.52 6.47
N GLU A 6 -7.29 12.62 7.06
CA GLU A 6 -6.16 11.96 6.39
C GLU A 6 -6.54 10.63 5.71
N CYS A 7 -7.80 10.19 5.82
CA CYS A 7 -8.25 8.87 5.35
C CYS A 7 -9.09 8.92 4.07
N TYR A 8 -9.15 10.06 3.38
CA TYR A 8 -9.91 10.17 2.14
C TYR A 8 -9.32 9.31 1.01
N LYS A 9 -10.21 8.71 0.21
CA LYS A 9 -9.89 7.80 -0.88
C LYS A 9 -9.14 8.45 -2.05
N ASP A 10 -9.37 9.74 -2.29
CA ASP A 10 -8.90 10.47 -3.49
C ASP A 10 -7.37 10.45 -3.70
N GLU A 11 -6.60 9.95 -2.72
CA GLU A 11 -5.15 9.85 -2.81
C GLU A 11 -4.65 8.49 -3.30
N PHE A 12 -5.52 7.44 -3.39
CA PHE A 12 -5.09 6.07 -3.66
C PHE A 12 -6.12 5.31 -4.50
N ASP A 13 -6.11 5.54 -5.81
CA ASP A 13 -6.91 4.77 -6.78
C ASP A 13 -6.62 3.26 -6.77
N ASP A 14 -5.50 2.85 -6.15
CA ASP A 14 -5.03 1.46 -6.11
C ASP A 14 -5.33 0.73 -4.79
N LEU A 15 -6.02 1.35 -3.83
CA LEU A 15 -6.48 0.58 -2.67
C LEU A 15 -7.50 -0.47 -3.12
N PRO A 16 -7.42 -1.70 -2.58
CA PRO A 16 -8.45 -2.72 -2.83
C PRO A 16 -9.85 -2.12 -2.68
N ASP A 17 -10.77 -2.46 -3.59
CA ASP A 17 -12.10 -1.84 -3.79
C ASP A 17 -13.06 -1.87 -2.58
N ASN A 18 -12.59 -2.25 -1.40
CA ASN A 18 -13.38 -2.35 -0.19
C ASN A 18 -13.47 -1.00 0.51
N GLU A 19 -14.43 -0.20 0.08
CA GLU A 19 -14.76 1.10 0.68
C GLU A 19 -15.69 0.90 1.88
N TYR A 20 -15.38 1.58 2.97
CA TYR A 20 -16.29 1.70 4.09
C TYR A 20 -16.94 3.08 4.11
N ILE A 21 -18.27 3.13 4.20
CA ILE A 21 -19.02 4.36 4.25
C ILE A 21 -19.36 4.68 5.70
N PHE A 22 -18.71 5.71 6.25
CA PHE A 22 -19.08 6.25 7.55
C PHE A 22 -20.30 7.19 7.44
N GLY A 23 -21.32 6.95 8.25
CA GLY A 23 -22.43 7.89 8.43
C GLY A 23 -22.03 8.97 9.45
N HIS A 24 -22.06 10.24 9.04
CA HIS A 24 -22.01 11.36 9.98
C HIS A 24 -23.41 11.70 10.50
N GLU A 25 -23.49 12.29 11.72
CA GLU A 25 -24.75 12.73 12.34
C GLU A 25 -25.51 13.79 11.49
N ASP A 26 -24.80 14.52 10.62
CA ASP A 26 -25.35 15.50 9.67
C ASP A 26 -25.89 14.88 8.37
N GLY A 27 -25.83 13.55 8.24
CA GLY A 27 -26.32 12.83 7.06
C GLY A 27 -25.35 12.83 5.87
N GLN A 28 -24.16 13.43 6.00
CA GLN A 28 -23.09 13.28 5.01
C GLN A 28 -22.44 11.90 5.14
N LYS A 29 -22.21 11.26 4.00
CA LYS A 29 -21.47 9.98 3.93
C LYS A 29 -20.03 10.27 3.59
N THR A 30 -19.12 9.91 4.48
CA THR A 30 -17.68 9.97 4.21
C THR A 30 -17.20 8.58 3.89
N ILE A 31 -16.51 8.43 2.75
CA ILE A 31 -15.90 7.17 2.32
C ILE A 31 -14.50 7.13 2.90
N LEU A 32 -14.21 6.15 3.74
CA LEU A 32 -12.91 5.96 4.36
C LEU A 32 -12.38 4.57 4.04
N SER A 33 -11.09 4.48 3.80
CA SER A 33 -10.41 3.19 3.71
C SER A 33 -10.09 2.65 5.10
N PRO A 34 -10.62 1.48 5.53
CA PRO A 34 -10.28 0.88 6.81
C PRO A 34 -8.79 0.53 6.90
N TYR A 35 -8.16 0.25 5.76
CA TYR A 35 -6.72 0.01 5.68
C TYR A 35 -5.93 1.26 6.05
N ARG A 36 -6.34 2.43 5.53
CA ARG A 36 -5.69 3.70 5.81
C ARG A 36 -5.87 4.12 7.27
N ILE A 37 -7.07 3.92 7.84
CA ILE A 37 -7.33 4.17 9.26
C ILE A 37 -6.36 3.35 10.12
N LEU A 38 -6.21 2.06 9.82
CA LEU A 38 -5.31 1.18 10.56
C LEU A 38 -3.85 1.61 10.42
N ILE A 39 -3.40 1.93 9.20
CA ILE A 39 -2.04 2.42 8.96
C ILE A 39 -1.77 3.68 9.78
N ASN A 40 -2.65 4.67 9.69
CA ASN A 40 -2.49 5.93 10.39
C ASN A 40 -2.52 5.77 11.93
N HIS A 41 -3.29 4.79 12.43
CA HIS A 41 -3.29 4.47 13.86
C HIS A 41 -1.93 3.96 14.35
N TYR A 42 -1.21 3.20 13.51
CA TYR A 42 0.11 2.61 13.85
C TYR A 42 1.30 3.44 13.37
N ASN A 43 1.09 4.50 12.61
CA ASN A 43 2.15 5.44 12.24
C ASN A 43 2.56 6.26 13.45
N LYS A 44 3.88 6.44 13.63
CA LYS A 44 4.45 7.17 14.77
C LYS A 44 4.72 8.62 14.46
N TYR A 45 4.92 8.95 13.20
CA TYR A 45 5.41 10.26 12.77
C TYR A 45 4.40 10.94 11.84
N GLN A 46 4.39 12.28 11.89
CA GLN A 46 3.79 13.07 10.84
C GLN A 46 4.85 13.27 9.77
N HIS A 47 4.58 12.76 8.59
CA HIS A 47 5.46 12.92 7.44
C HIS A 47 5.11 14.19 6.69
N GLU A 48 6.15 14.96 6.29
CA GLU A 48 5.99 15.99 5.28
C GLU A 48 5.89 15.33 3.89
N TYR A 49 5.19 15.96 2.97
CA TYR A 49 5.11 15.53 1.58
C TYR A 49 6.52 15.38 1.00
N SER A 50 6.90 14.17 0.61
CA SER A 50 8.22 13.84 0.10
C SER A 50 8.10 12.68 -0.88
N ASP A 51 7.58 12.96 -2.08
CA ASP A 51 7.48 11.94 -3.12
C ASP A 51 8.80 11.20 -3.37
N LEU A 52 8.72 9.90 -3.58
CA LEU A 52 9.87 9.06 -3.88
C LEU A 52 10.31 9.25 -5.34
N PHE A 53 11.43 9.94 -5.55
CA PHE A 53 12.03 10.02 -6.87
C PHE A 53 12.68 8.67 -7.25
N TYR A 54 12.59 8.26 -8.51
CA TYR A 54 12.99 6.91 -8.95
C TYR A 54 14.45 6.53 -8.61
N ASN A 55 15.38 7.50 -8.55
CA ASN A 55 16.78 7.24 -8.16
C ASN A 55 16.95 6.91 -6.67
N ASN A 56 15.95 7.18 -5.85
CA ASN A 56 15.95 6.92 -4.41
C ASN A 56 15.30 5.58 -4.07
N LEU A 57 14.89 4.80 -5.08
CA LEU A 57 14.41 3.44 -4.86
C LEU A 57 15.50 2.59 -4.21
N ASP A 58 15.11 1.87 -3.15
CA ASP A 58 15.95 0.86 -2.51
C ASP A 58 15.97 -0.40 -3.39
N ILE A 59 17.01 -0.52 -4.22
CA ILE A 59 17.23 -1.64 -5.13
C ILE A 59 18.57 -2.33 -4.83
N PRO A 60 18.71 -3.63 -5.17
CA PRO A 60 19.95 -4.35 -4.95
C PRO A 60 21.16 -3.68 -5.60
N GLU A 61 22.32 -3.83 -4.98
CA GLU A 61 23.59 -3.35 -5.52
C GLU A 61 23.83 -3.87 -6.95
N PHE A 62 24.40 -3.02 -7.82
CA PHE A 62 24.62 -3.26 -9.25
C PHE A 62 23.36 -3.34 -10.13
N TRP A 63 22.16 -3.20 -9.57
CA TRP A 63 20.98 -2.98 -10.37
C TRP A 63 20.85 -1.50 -10.68
N TYR A 64 20.21 -1.15 -11.80
CA TYR A 64 20.06 0.24 -12.20
C TYR A 64 18.67 0.52 -12.76
N VAL A 65 18.20 1.75 -12.54
CA VAL A 65 16.93 2.23 -13.08
C VAL A 65 17.19 2.84 -14.46
N TYR A 66 16.42 2.39 -15.42
CA TYR A 66 16.36 2.97 -16.76
C TYR A 66 15.01 3.67 -16.91
N PRO A 67 14.97 5.03 -16.75
CA PRO A 67 13.72 5.79 -16.91
C PRO A 67 13.35 5.92 -18.38
N GLU A 68 12.10 5.68 -18.70
CA GLU A 68 11.47 5.95 -20.00
C GLU A 68 10.61 7.21 -19.88
N TRP A 69 9.82 7.53 -20.90
CA TRP A 69 9.02 8.76 -20.92
C TRP A 69 7.95 8.78 -19.81
N ASP A 70 7.15 7.73 -19.73
CA ASP A 70 5.97 7.57 -18.86
C ASP A 70 6.12 6.48 -17.79
N ASN A 71 7.21 5.73 -17.85
CA ASN A 71 7.48 4.61 -16.95
C ASN A 71 8.99 4.43 -16.74
N GLY A 72 9.38 3.40 -16.00
CA GLY A 72 10.78 3.01 -15.83
C GLY A 72 10.94 1.51 -15.77
N LYS A 73 12.19 1.08 -15.88
CA LYS A 73 12.61 -0.31 -15.74
C LYS A 73 13.77 -0.43 -14.77
N ILE A 74 13.76 -1.47 -13.96
CA ILE A 74 14.92 -1.88 -13.19
C ILE A 74 15.59 -3.01 -13.94
N MET A 75 16.90 -2.83 -14.21
CA MET A 75 17.68 -3.73 -15.04
C MET A 75 18.86 -4.31 -14.27
N TYR A 76 19.21 -5.56 -14.58
CA TYR A 76 20.41 -6.23 -14.09
C TYR A 76 20.96 -7.16 -15.17
N HIS A 77 22.22 -6.97 -15.57
CA HIS A 77 22.88 -7.75 -16.65
C HIS A 77 22.07 -7.82 -17.95
N GLY A 78 21.41 -6.72 -18.34
CA GLY A 78 20.58 -6.66 -19.55
C GLY A 78 19.20 -7.29 -19.40
N GLU A 79 18.88 -7.85 -18.25
CA GLU A 79 17.58 -8.46 -17.96
C GLU A 79 16.70 -7.50 -17.18
N LYS A 80 15.40 -7.40 -17.56
CA LYS A 80 14.43 -6.59 -16.84
C LYS A 80 13.99 -7.30 -15.57
N LYS A 81 14.23 -6.67 -14.41
CA LYS A 81 13.89 -7.19 -13.09
C LYS A 81 12.62 -6.57 -12.51
N ALA A 82 12.26 -5.35 -12.93
CA ALA A 82 11.01 -4.72 -12.55
C ALA A 82 10.55 -3.67 -13.57
N SER A 83 9.25 -3.33 -13.49
CA SER A 83 8.66 -2.14 -14.12
C SER A 83 8.36 -1.12 -13.04
N ILE A 84 8.52 0.18 -13.37
CA ILE A 84 8.17 1.30 -12.50
C ILE A 84 7.06 2.08 -13.17
N SER A 85 5.95 2.33 -12.47
CA SER A 85 4.95 3.33 -12.86
C SER A 85 5.16 4.61 -12.08
N PHE A 86 5.00 5.76 -12.73
CA PHE A 86 5.14 7.07 -12.10
C PHE A 86 3.78 7.68 -11.79
N LYS A 87 3.73 8.52 -10.74
CA LYS A 87 2.56 9.34 -10.41
C LYS A 87 2.39 10.48 -11.42
N GLU A 88 1.18 10.94 -11.58
CA GLU A 88 0.92 12.14 -12.35
C GLU A 88 1.39 13.43 -11.61
N PRO A 89 1.96 14.39 -12.31
CA PRO A 89 2.37 14.35 -13.73
C PRO A 89 3.66 13.52 -13.90
N VAL A 90 3.64 12.54 -14.80
CA VAL A 90 4.73 11.55 -15.02
C VAL A 90 6.13 12.17 -15.26
N ILE A 91 6.17 13.41 -15.73
CA ILE A 91 7.43 14.16 -15.95
C ILE A 91 8.25 14.35 -14.67
N LYS A 92 7.61 14.36 -13.50
CA LYS A 92 8.28 14.46 -12.20
C LYS A 92 8.97 13.16 -11.79
N ARG A 93 8.57 12.05 -12.43
CA ARG A 93 9.15 10.71 -12.19
C ARG A 93 9.11 10.26 -10.72
N TYR A 94 8.07 10.66 -10.01
CA TYR A 94 7.80 10.15 -8.69
C TYR A 94 7.20 8.75 -8.79
N VAL A 95 7.74 7.84 -8.01
CA VAL A 95 7.33 6.42 -8.05
C VAL A 95 5.93 6.28 -7.48
N HIS A 96 5.06 5.61 -8.25
CA HIS A 96 3.75 5.18 -7.82
C HIS A 96 3.79 3.72 -7.37
N LYS A 97 4.26 2.82 -8.24
CA LYS A 97 4.44 1.40 -7.93
C LYS A 97 5.62 0.79 -8.65
N VAL A 98 6.10 -0.32 -8.11
CA VAL A 98 7.16 -1.15 -8.69
C VAL A 98 6.67 -2.60 -8.81
N GLU A 99 6.58 -3.09 -10.03
CA GLU A 99 6.19 -4.46 -10.36
C GLU A 99 7.45 -5.31 -10.56
N TRP A 100 7.75 -6.18 -9.61
CA TRP A 100 8.94 -7.04 -9.59
C TRP A 100 8.72 -8.32 -10.40
N LEU A 101 9.68 -8.64 -11.25
CA LEU A 101 9.58 -9.75 -12.18
C LEU A 101 10.53 -10.89 -11.81
N ASN A 102 10.03 -12.12 -11.92
CA ASN A 102 10.82 -13.33 -11.92
C ASN A 102 10.50 -14.12 -13.20
N ASN A 103 11.48 -14.28 -14.09
CA ASN A 103 11.30 -14.90 -15.41
C ASN A 103 10.11 -14.31 -16.21
N GLY A 104 9.95 -12.97 -16.15
CA GLY A 104 8.88 -12.26 -16.84
C GLY A 104 7.52 -12.26 -16.14
N PHE A 105 7.37 -13.03 -15.07
CA PHE A 105 6.15 -13.05 -14.25
C PHE A 105 6.23 -12.01 -13.13
N ASN A 106 5.19 -11.17 -12.97
CA ASN A 106 5.07 -10.26 -11.84
C ASN A 106 4.69 -11.05 -10.59
N TYR A 107 5.67 -11.26 -9.70
CA TYR A 107 5.46 -12.00 -8.44
C TYR A 107 5.18 -11.08 -7.24
N LYS A 108 5.49 -9.78 -7.38
CA LYS A 108 5.33 -8.81 -6.29
C LYS A 108 5.17 -7.40 -6.85
N THR A 109 4.23 -6.61 -6.30
CA THR A 109 4.08 -5.19 -6.58
C THR A 109 4.16 -4.39 -5.28
N ASP A 110 5.11 -3.47 -5.21
CA ASP A 110 5.25 -2.50 -4.11
C ASP A 110 4.57 -1.18 -4.50
N TYR A 111 3.74 -0.61 -3.60
CA TYR A 111 3.04 0.65 -3.79
C TYR A 111 3.56 1.73 -2.83
N TYR A 112 3.71 2.94 -3.33
CA TYR A 112 4.30 4.07 -2.61
C TYR A 112 3.32 5.22 -2.49
N ASP A 113 3.16 5.74 -1.26
CA ASP A 113 2.27 6.85 -0.93
C ASP A 113 2.87 8.24 -1.28
N LEU A 114 2.14 9.30 -0.95
CA LEU A 114 2.54 10.69 -1.20
C LEU A 114 3.73 11.13 -0.33
N TYR A 115 4.07 10.35 0.69
CA TYR A 115 5.24 10.59 1.54
C TYR A 115 6.47 9.82 1.07
N GLY A 116 6.35 9.11 -0.07
CA GLY A 116 7.42 8.27 -0.62
C GLY A 116 7.68 6.99 0.19
N LEU A 117 6.76 6.64 1.07
CA LEU A 117 6.84 5.43 1.88
C LEU A 117 6.15 4.28 1.16
N LYS A 118 6.75 3.10 1.22
CA LYS A 118 6.07 1.89 0.79
C LYS A 118 5.00 1.56 1.81
N PHE A 119 3.72 1.66 1.42
CA PHE A 119 2.63 1.49 2.34
C PHE A 119 1.90 0.15 2.20
N PHE A 120 1.93 -0.50 1.02
CA PHE A 120 1.55 -1.90 0.89
C PHE A 120 2.31 -2.61 -0.23
N THR A 121 2.26 -3.94 -0.18
CA THR A 121 2.82 -4.85 -1.17
C THR A 121 1.82 -5.94 -1.49
N GLU A 122 1.63 -6.23 -2.76
CA GLU A 122 0.89 -7.38 -3.27
C GLU A 122 1.83 -8.46 -3.73
N TYR A 123 1.51 -9.71 -3.39
CA TYR A 123 2.24 -10.90 -3.82
C TYR A 123 1.35 -11.78 -4.68
N TYR A 124 1.89 -12.23 -5.79
CA TYR A 124 1.16 -13.01 -6.78
C TYR A 124 1.75 -14.40 -6.98
N ASP A 125 0.88 -15.37 -7.16
CA ASP A 125 1.20 -16.72 -7.63
C ASP A 125 0.71 -16.88 -9.08
N GLN A 126 1.48 -17.60 -9.89
CA GLN A 126 1.15 -17.78 -11.33
C GLN A 126 -0.19 -18.49 -11.56
N THR A 127 -0.62 -19.32 -10.61
CA THR A 127 -1.81 -20.16 -10.75
C THR A 127 -3.03 -19.54 -10.09
N ILE A 128 -2.81 -18.91 -8.91
CA ILE A 128 -3.89 -18.42 -8.04
C ILE A 128 -4.16 -16.93 -8.29
N GLY A 129 -3.19 -16.19 -8.82
CA GLY A 129 -3.26 -14.72 -8.93
C GLY A 129 -2.83 -14.04 -7.64
N LEU A 130 -3.61 -13.05 -7.15
CA LEU A 130 -3.30 -12.34 -5.91
C LEU A 130 -3.40 -13.27 -4.70
N LEU A 131 -2.26 -13.47 -4.02
CA LEU A 131 -2.12 -14.40 -2.90
C LEU A 131 -2.19 -13.68 -1.55
N LEU A 132 -1.45 -12.58 -1.42
CA LEU A 132 -1.25 -11.87 -0.17
C LEU A 132 -1.12 -10.37 -0.43
N THR A 133 -1.74 -9.54 0.42
CA THR A 133 -1.45 -8.11 0.50
C THR A 133 -0.94 -7.80 1.90
N SER A 134 0.24 -7.15 1.99
CA SER A 134 0.86 -6.74 3.25
C SER A 134 0.91 -5.22 3.32
N PHE A 135 0.41 -4.63 4.41
CA PHE A 135 0.43 -3.20 4.68
C PHE A 135 1.46 -2.87 5.76
N TYR A 136 2.15 -1.74 5.59
CA TYR A 136 3.26 -1.33 6.44
C TYR A 136 2.99 0.03 7.09
N ASN A 137 3.53 0.22 8.28
CA ASN A 137 3.61 1.54 8.90
C ASN A 137 4.88 2.29 8.46
N ASP A 138 5.06 3.50 8.98
CA ASP A 138 6.21 4.38 8.72
C ASP A 138 7.57 3.79 9.19
N ASP A 139 7.58 2.86 10.15
CA ASP A 139 8.75 2.08 10.54
C ASP A 139 9.05 0.89 9.59
N LYS A 140 8.34 0.76 8.47
CA LYS A 140 8.40 -0.38 7.53
C LYS A 140 8.03 -1.73 8.17
N LYS A 141 7.28 -1.72 9.27
CA LYS A 141 6.75 -2.94 9.91
C LYS A 141 5.43 -3.31 9.29
N GLU A 142 5.25 -4.59 8.99
CA GLU A 142 3.96 -5.12 8.56
C GLU A 142 2.96 -5.02 9.72
N ILE A 143 1.88 -4.28 9.49
CA ILE A 143 0.80 -4.07 10.47
C ILE A 143 -0.47 -4.83 10.13
N LEU A 144 -0.66 -5.15 8.86
CA LEU A 144 -1.79 -5.94 8.37
C LEU A 144 -1.32 -6.83 7.24
N SER A 145 -1.75 -8.08 7.23
CA SER A 145 -1.68 -8.93 6.04
C SER A 145 -3.04 -9.57 5.73
N ILE A 146 -3.38 -9.62 4.44
CA ILE A 146 -4.62 -10.17 3.92
C ILE A 146 -4.29 -11.37 3.06
N HIS A 147 -4.72 -12.55 3.48
CA HIS A 147 -4.60 -13.80 2.74
C HIS A 147 -5.84 -13.99 1.85
N HIS A 148 -5.72 -13.70 0.56
CA HIS A 148 -6.86 -13.65 -0.36
C HIS A 148 -7.52 -15.02 -0.62
N ARG A 149 -6.76 -16.11 -0.50
CA ARG A 149 -7.32 -17.45 -0.72
C ARG A 149 -8.43 -17.81 0.25
N ASN A 150 -8.32 -17.38 1.51
CA ASN A 150 -9.25 -17.71 2.59
C ASN A 150 -9.92 -16.47 3.19
N GLU A 151 -9.68 -15.29 2.64
CA GLU A 151 -10.15 -13.98 3.13
C GLU A 151 -9.86 -13.78 4.63
N VAL A 152 -8.62 -14.06 5.03
CA VAL A 152 -8.19 -13.93 6.43
C VAL A 152 -7.32 -12.68 6.58
N PHE A 153 -7.66 -11.85 7.57
CA PHE A 153 -6.97 -10.60 7.91
C PHE A 153 -6.16 -10.81 9.19
N PHE A 154 -4.85 -10.60 9.13
CA PHE A 154 -3.96 -10.64 10.29
C PHE A 154 -3.50 -9.23 10.62
N VAL A 155 -3.90 -8.69 11.76
CA VAL A 155 -3.41 -7.41 12.28
C VAL A 155 -2.31 -7.68 13.30
N ASN A 156 -1.12 -7.15 13.03
CA ASN A 156 0.05 -7.28 13.88
C ASN A 156 0.12 -6.12 14.88
N GLU A 157 -0.47 -6.26 16.04
CA GLU A 157 -0.24 -5.35 17.17
C GLU A 157 1.16 -5.59 17.76
N LEU A 158 1.75 -4.56 18.39
CA LEU A 158 3.14 -4.55 18.88
C LEU A 158 3.58 -5.82 19.65
N ASN A 159 2.65 -6.54 20.27
CA ASN A 159 2.94 -7.77 21.04
C ASN A 159 1.92 -8.90 20.84
N LYS A 160 0.93 -8.73 19.98
CA LYS A 160 -0.13 -9.72 19.74
C LYS A 160 -0.61 -9.60 18.30
N ALA A 161 -0.82 -10.73 17.64
CA ALA A 161 -1.52 -10.78 16.38
C ALA A 161 -3.02 -11.00 16.64
N LYS A 162 -3.87 -10.25 15.93
CA LYS A 162 -5.31 -10.51 15.85
C LYS A 162 -5.64 -11.05 14.48
N MET A 163 -6.58 -11.97 14.42
CA MET A 163 -7.00 -12.63 13.21
C MET A 163 -8.50 -12.47 13.03
N PHE A 164 -8.93 -12.10 11.83
CA PHE A 164 -10.33 -11.92 11.45
C PHE A 164 -10.63 -12.80 10.23
N TYR A 165 -11.75 -13.48 10.23
CA TYR A 165 -12.15 -14.42 9.19
C TYR A 165 -13.17 -13.82 8.21
N SER A 166 -13.42 -12.52 8.31
CA SER A 166 -14.25 -11.78 7.36
C SER A 166 -13.85 -10.29 7.33
N TYR A 167 -14.09 -9.67 6.19
CA TYR A 167 -13.92 -8.22 6.05
C TYR A 167 -14.76 -7.43 7.07
N ARG A 168 -15.98 -7.89 7.36
CA ARG A 168 -16.87 -7.25 8.34
C ARG A 168 -16.28 -7.22 9.74
N GLU A 169 -15.71 -8.34 10.22
CA GLU A 169 -15.06 -8.40 11.54
C GLU A 169 -13.85 -7.48 11.60
N PHE A 170 -13.05 -7.47 10.54
CA PHE A 170 -11.91 -6.56 10.41
C PHE A 170 -12.35 -5.09 10.47
N VAL A 171 -13.38 -4.69 9.71
CA VAL A 171 -13.90 -3.32 9.72
C VAL A 171 -14.42 -2.92 11.10
N GLN A 172 -15.20 -3.76 11.78
CA GLN A 172 -15.68 -3.50 13.14
C GLN A 172 -14.53 -3.27 14.13
N TYR A 173 -13.44 -3.98 13.97
CA TYR A 173 -12.25 -3.75 14.77
C TYR A 173 -11.63 -2.39 14.47
N VAL A 174 -11.52 -2.00 13.20
CA VAL A 174 -10.95 -0.69 12.80
C VAL A 174 -11.84 0.47 13.25
N GLU A 175 -13.17 0.31 13.25
CA GLU A 175 -14.13 1.29 13.76
C GLU A 175 -13.82 1.71 15.20
N SER A 176 -13.38 0.77 16.03
CA SER A 176 -13.04 1.05 17.43
C SER A 176 -11.91 2.07 17.62
N PHE A 177 -11.10 2.35 16.59
CA PHE A 177 -10.06 3.38 16.62
C PHE A 177 -10.58 4.80 16.34
N ILE A 178 -11.79 4.91 15.79
CA ILE A 178 -12.38 6.20 15.42
C ILE A 178 -13.29 6.71 16.55
N GLU A 179 -13.94 5.79 17.27
CA GLU A 179 -14.89 6.10 18.34
C GLU A 179 -14.21 6.45 19.68
N GLY A 180 -12.92 6.24 19.84
CA GLY A 180 -12.11 6.55 21.04
C GLY A 180 -11.33 7.85 20.91
#